data_0208fbad2aa8bb4b37930c15daf7bb58
#
_entry.id   0208fbad2aa8bb4b37930c15daf7bb58
#
_cell.length_a   1.000
_cell.length_b   1.000
_cell.length_c   1.000
_cell.angle_alpha   90.00
_cell.angle_beta   90.00
_cell.angle_gamma   90.00
#
_symmetry.space_group_name_H-M   'P 1'
#
loop_
_entity.id
_entity.type
_entity.pdbx_description
1 polymer ?
#
loop_
_entity_poly.entity_id
_entity_poly.type
_entity_poly.pdbx_seq_one_letter_code
_entity_poly.pdbx_strand_id
1 'polypeptide(L)'
;MFKTKAGAQDAHEAIRPSHVELEPERVRTSLTPDQYKLYKLIWSRFLATQMACAVYDTVSIDTMCAGHVFRASHQSLRFAGFIAVYEEGRDDEQEAVGSPLPDLAVGEKTLPSNIQKEQHFTQPPARYTEATLVKAMEEKGVGRPSTYAATVSTIEDREYVVKQDKRLAPTPLGEIVTGLMEEHFTDIIDVEFTANMESRLDDVETGKQNWKDLLADFYKDFSKELSDAETALEGVHLKVPEEETDEVCELCGRKMVVKTGRFGKFLACPGYPECKNTKPLVERMPGRCPKCGSGLLKRKSKKGYACLLYTSD
;
A
#
# COMPACT_ATOMS: atom_id res chain seq x y z
N MET A 1 -25.27 -17.98 -7.81
CA MET A 1 -25.65 -16.56 -7.77
C MET A 1 -25.06 -15.98 -6.50
N PHE A 2 -24.20 -14.98 -6.59
CA PHE A 2 -23.61 -14.34 -5.43
C PHE A 2 -24.63 -13.38 -4.79
N LYS A 3 -24.69 -13.37 -3.46
CA LYS A 3 -25.54 -12.41 -2.73
C LYS A 3 -24.82 -11.08 -2.62
N THR A 4 -25.55 -9.99 -2.75
CA THR A 4 -25.05 -8.63 -2.48
C THR A 4 -24.62 -8.55 -1.01
N LYS A 5 -23.44 -7.99 -0.74
CA LYS A 5 -22.97 -7.74 0.63
C LYS A 5 -23.89 -6.69 1.29
N ALA A 6 -24.11 -6.83 2.60
CA ALA A 6 -24.75 -5.77 3.38
C ALA A 6 -23.88 -4.49 3.28
N GLY A 7 -24.50 -3.35 2.97
CA GLY A 7 -23.80 -2.08 2.77
C GLY A 7 -23.24 -1.86 1.35
N ALA A 8 -23.54 -2.72 0.38
CA ALA A 8 -23.21 -2.45 -1.01
C ALA A 8 -24.05 -1.28 -1.54
N GLN A 9 -23.41 -0.38 -2.28
CA GLN A 9 -24.08 0.76 -2.92
C GLN A 9 -24.80 0.28 -4.18
N ASP A 10 -26.10 0.11 -4.13
CA ASP A 10 -26.93 -0.42 -5.23
C ASP A 10 -26.93 0.46 -6.50
N ALA A 11 -26.55 1.74 -6.36
CA ALA A 11 -26.42 2.67 -7.48
C ALA A 11 -25.19 2.41 -8.37
N HIS A 12 -24.27 1.56 -7.95
CA HIS A 12 -23.03 1.31 -8.65
C HIS A 12 -22.99 -0.11 -9.23
N GLU A 13 -22.58 -0.20 -10.49
CA GLU A 13 -22.34 -1.49 -11.15
C GLU A 13 -20.86 -1.87 -11.00
N ALA A 14 -20.59 -3.17 -10.78
CA ALA A 14 -19.24 -3.68 -10.74
C ALA A 14 -18.53 -3.50 -12.10
N ILE A 15 -17.21 -3.33 -12.09
CA ILE A 15 -16.41 -3.24 -13.30
C ILE A 15 -16.47 -4.60 -14.04
N ARG A 16 -16.93 -4.57 -15.27
CA ARG A 16 -17.02 -5.74 -16.15
C ARG A 16 -16.72 -5.38 -17.61
N PRO A 17 -16.35 -6.35 -18.46
CA PRO A 17 -16.21 -6.08 -19.88
C PRO A 17 -17.60 -5.78 -20.49
N SER A 18 -17.66 -4.80 -21.39
CA SER A 18 -18.91 -4.47 -22.10
C SER A 18 -19.38 -5.62 -23.00
N HIS A 19 -18.43 -6.36 -23.57
CA HIS A 19 -18.62 -7.49 -24.46
C HIS A 19 -17.73 -8.65 -24.04
N VAL A 20 -18.30 -9.68 -23.41
CA VAL A 20 -17.56 -10.84 -22.89
C VAL A 20 -16.95 -11.69 -24.00
N GLU A 21 -17.57 -11.71 -25.16
CA GLU A 21 -17.10 -12.39 -26.38
C GLU A 21 -15.82 -11.80 -26.99
N LEU A 22 -15.43 -10.59 -26.56
CA LEU A 22 -14.15 -9.99 -26.92
C LEU A 22 -13.05 -10.48 -25.98
N GLU A 23 -12.56 -11.69 -26.26
CA GLU A 23 -11.43 -12.25 -25.51
C GLU A 23 -10.19 -11.35 -25.57
N PRO A 24 -9.38 -11.29 -24.51
CA PRO A 24 -8.21 -10.41 -24.46
C PRO A 24 -7.26 -10.53 -25.66
N GLU A 25 -7.01 -11.76 -26.11
CA GLU A 25 -6.12 -12.00 -27.26
C GLU A 25 -6.67 -11.43 -28.58
N ARG A 26 -7.99 -11.39 -28.75
CA ARG A 26 -8.62 -10.83 -29.96
C ARG A 26 -8.49 -9.31 -30.06
N VAL A 27 -8.46 -8.63 -28.91
CA VAL A 27 -8.38 -7.15 -28.87
C VAL A 27 -6.97 -6.63 -28.63
N ARG A 28 -5.99 -7.51 -28.47
CA ARG A 28 -4.61 -7.19 -28.12
C ARG A 28 -3.97 -6.16 -29.05
N THR A 29 -4.21 -6.27 -30.35
CA THR A 29 -3.64 -5.37 -31.37
C THR A 29 -4.26 -3.99 -31.36
N SER A 30 -5.45 -3.82 -30.75
CA SER A 30 -6.18 -2.57 -30.65
C SER A 30 -5.91 -1.80 -29.36
N LEU A 31 -5.10 -2.36 -28.47
CA LEU A 31 -4.83 -1.82 -27.13
C LEU A 31 -3.32 -1.54 -26.94
N THR A 32 -3.02 -0.53 -26.14
CA THR A 32 -1.65 -0.36 -25.63
C THR A 32 -1.31 -1.48 -24.64
N PRO A 33 -0.02 -1.76 -24.36
CA PRO A 33 0.38 -2.81 -23.42
C PRO A 33 -0.30 -2.72 -22.04
N ASP A 34 -0.46 -1.51 -21.51
CA ASP A 34 -1.08 -1.31 -20.19
C ASP A 34 -2.61 -1.44 -20.25
N GLN A 35 -3.25 -0.95 -21.32
CA GLN A 35 -4.67 -1.18 -21.57
C GLN A 35 -4.95 -2.68 -21.72
N TYR A 36 -4.10 -3.42 -22.41
CA TYR A 36 -4.25 -4.87 -22.57
C TYR A 36 -4.16 -5.60 -21.23
N LYS A 37 -3.18 -5.27 -20.38
CA LYS A 37 -3.04 -5.87 -19.04
C LYS A 37 -4.29 -5.63 -18.18
N LEU A 38 -4.76 -4.38 -18.16
CA LEU A 38 -5.96 -4.00 -17.41
C LEU A 38 -7.22 -4.69 -17.96
N TYR A 39 -7.40 -4.69 -19.26
CA TYR A 39 -8.54 -5.38 -19.90
C TYR A 39 -8.53 -6.87 -19.60
N LYS A 40 -7.37 -7.52 -19.73
CA LYS A 40 -7.21 -8.95 -19.41
C LYS A 40 -7.56 -9.25 -17.95
N LEU A 41 -7.11 -8.40 -17.02
CA LEU A 41 -7.45 -8.54 -15.61
C LEU A 41 -8.97 -8.46 -15.38
N ILE A 42 -9.62 -7.42 -15.91
CA ILE A 42 -11.08 -7.21 -15.77
C ILE A 42 -11.85 -8.39 -16.38
N TRP A 43 -11.50 -8.78 -17.60
CA TRP A 43 -12.14 -9.88 -18.32
C TRP A 43 -12.00 -11.22 -17.59
N SER A 44 -10.77 -11.57 -17.20
CA SER A 44 -10.49 -12.82 -16.49
C SER A 44 -11.19 -12.87 -15.14
N ARG A 45 -11.14 -11.78 -14.36
CA ARG A 45 -11.83 -11.68 -13.07
C ARG A 45 -13.33 -11.82 -13.21
N PHE A 46 -13.93 -11.12 -14.17
CA PHE A 46 -15.36 -11.23 -14.44
C PHE A 46 -15.76 -12.65 -14.84
N LEU A 47 -15.04 -13.26 -15.79
CA LEU A 47 -15.35 -14.61 -16.24
C LEU A 47 -15.21 -15.62 -15.10
N ALA A 48 -14.19 -15.51 -14.28
CA ALA A 48 -13.97 -16.35 -13.11
C ALA A 48 -15.16 -16.33 -12.14
N THR A 49 -15.85 -15.19 -11.97
CA THR A 49 -17.04 -15.09 -11.11
C THR A 49 -18.23 -15.89 -11.63
N GLN A 50 -18.26 -16.22 -12.92
CA GLN A 50 -19.33 -16.99 -13.57
C GLN A 50 -18.98 -18.48 -13.69
N MET A 51 -17.76 -18.88 -13.33
CA MET A 51 -17.29 -20.26 -13.42
C MET A 51 -17.54 -21.04 -12.12
N ALA A 52 -17.45 -22.37 -12.21
CA ALA A 52 -17.54 -23.25 -11.06
C ALA A 52 -16.30 -23.09 -10.15
N CYS A 53 -16.49 -23.37 -8.87
CA CYS A 53 -15.39 -23.34 -7.90
C CYS A 53 -14.32 -24.40 -8.22
N ALA A 54 -13.06 -24.11 -7.89
CA ALA A 54 -12.00 -25.11 -7.89
C ALA A 54 -12.27 -26.18 -6.83
N VAL A 55 -11.87 -27.40 -7.12
CA VAL A 55 -12.00 -28.54 -6.21
C VAL A 55 -10.61 -29.10 -5.94
N TYR A 56 -10.28 -29.23 -4.67
CA TYR A 56 -9.02 -29.80 -4.19
C TYR A 56 -9.25 -31.05 -3.40
N ASP A 57 -8.39 -32.04 -3.58
CA ASP A 57 -8.27 -33.18 -2.70
C ASP A 57 -7.19 -32.87 -1.66
N THR A 58 -7.56 -32.93 -0.38
CA THR A 58 -6.65 -32.65 0.74
C THR A 58 -6.39 -33.95 1.49
N VAL A 59 -5.13 -34.30 1.62
CA VAL A 59 -4.66 -35.45 2.40
C VAL A 59 -3.91 -34.92 3.61
N SER A 60 -4.26 -35.43 4.81
CA SER A 60 -3.54 -35.14 6.05
C SER A 60 -3.16 -36.44 6.70
N ILE A 61 -1.90 -36.59 7.06
CA ILE A 61 -1.35 -37.78 7.73
C ILE A 61 -0.85 -37.34 9.10
N ASP A 62 -1.39 -37.97 10.14
CA ASP A 62 -0.91 -37.83 11.50
C ASP A 62 -0.09 -39.07 11.90
N THR A 63 1.18 -38.86 12.22
CA THR A 63 2.06 -39.91 12.72
C THR A 63 2.37 -39.70 14.19
N MET A 64 2.27 -40.77 15.00
CA MET A 64 2.57 -40.75 16.41
C MET A 64 3.98 -41.24 16.68
N CYS A 65 4.81 -40.45 17.32
CA CYS A 65 6.15 -40.86 17.74
C CYS A 65 6.43 -40.39 19.17
N ALA A 66 6.75 -41.30 20.09
CA ALA A 66 7.08 -41.02 21.48
C ALA A 66 6.03 -40.10 22.20
N GLY A 67 4.74 -40.27 21.91
CA GLY A 67 3.66 -39.46 22.48
C GLY A 67 3.41 -38.11 21.81
N HIS A 68 4.16 -37.79 20.75
CA HIS A 68 3.99 -36.55 19.97
C HIS A 68 3.36 -36.86 18.61
N VAL A 69 2.49 -35.93 18.14
CA VAL A 69 1.86 -36.01 16.83
C VAL A 69 2.65 -35.18 15.84
N PHE A 70 3.05 -35.79 14.74
CA PHE A 70 3.64 -35.13 13.59
C PHE A 70 2.62 -35.14 12.47
N ARG A 71 2.21 -33.93 12.00
CA ARG A 71 1.22 -33.76 10.95
C ARG A 71 1.88 -33.31 9.67
N ALA A 72 1.56 -33.97 8.58
CA ALA A 72 1.87 -33.55 7.22
C ALA A 72 0.56 -33.41 6.44
N SER A 73 0.43 -32.36 5.66
CA SER A 73 -0.75 -32.12 4.82
C SER A 73 -0.31 -31.78 3.39
N HIS A 74 -1.05 -32.30 2.43
CA HIS A 74 -0.84 -31.99 1.02
C HIS A 74 -2.19 -31.75 0.36
N GLN A 75 -2.23 -30.80 -0.58
CA GLN A 75 -3.40 -30.43 -1.34
C GLN A 75 -3.10 -30.54 -2.83
N SER A 76 -3.87 -31.33 -3.54
CA SER A 76 -3.78 -31.50 -4.99
C SER A 76 -5.01 -30.93 -5.68
N LEU A 77 -4.80 -30.25 -6.81
CA LEU A 77 -5.89 -29.69 -7.60
C LEU A 77 -6.57 -30.81 -8.40
N ARG A 78 -7.83 -31.12 -8.07
CA ARG A 78 -8.66 -32.10 -8.77
C ARG A 78 -9.41 -31.52 -9.96
N PHE A 79 -9.94 -30.31 -9.77
CA PHE A 79 -10.68 -29.57 -10.80
C PHE A 79 -10.36 -28.09 -10.70
N ALA A 80 -9.84 -27.50 -11.78
CA ALA A 80 -9.37 -26.13 -11.77
C ALA A 80 -10.48 -25.09 -11.60
N GLY A 81 -11.67 -25.34 -12.17
CA GLY A 81 -12.76 -24.38 -12.11
C GLY A 81 -12.31 -22.99 -12.57
N PHE A 82 -12.60 -21.94 -11.78
CA PHE A 82 -12.25 -20.56 -12.12
C PHE A 82 -10.74 -20.30 -12.15
N ILE A 83 -9.91 -21.09 -11.47
CA ILE A 83 -8.44 -20.94 -11.46
C ILE A 83 -7.85 -21.12 -12.86
N ALA A 84 -8.52 -21.87 -13.74
CA ALA A 84 -8.10 -22.01 -15.13
C ALA A 84 -8.01 -20.67 -15.90
N VAL A 85 -8.75 -19.65 -15.45
CA VAL A 85 -8.82 -18.33 -16.09
C VAL A 85 -8.19 -17.23 -15.25
N TYR A 86 -8.35 -17.32 -13.94
CA TYR A 86 -7.88 -16.29 -13.01
C TYR A 86 -7.42 -16.90 -11.71
N GLU A 87 -6.16 -16.62 -11.38
CA GLU A 87 -5.58 -16.87 -10.08
C GLU A 87 -5.18 -15.55 -9.45
N GLU A 88 -5.64 -15.29 -8.23
CA GLU A 88 -5.31 -14.07 -7.52
C GLU A 88 -3.86 -14.13 -7.02
N GLY A 89 -3.05 -13.18 -7.45
CA GLY A 89 -1.69 -13.02 -6.93
C GLY A 89 -1.74 -12.74 -5.43
N ARG A 90 -0.97 -13.48 -4.66
CA ARG A 90 -0.79 -13.22 -3.23
C ARG A 90 0.45 -12.36 -3.04
N ASP A 91 0.32 -11.33 -2.21
CA ASP A 91 1.45 -10.47 -1.81
C ASP A 91 2.34 -11.15 -0.73
N ASP A 92 1.81 -12.17 -0.08
CA ASP A 92 2.55 -12.96 0.92
C ASP A 92 3.32 -14.10 0.26
N GLU A 93 4.47 -14.45 0.84
CA GLU A 93 5.27 -15.59 0.40
C GLU A 93 4.38 -16.84 0.36
N GLN A 94 4.32 -17.49 -0.80
CA GLN A 94 3.58 -18.73 -0.95
C GLN A 94 4.18 -19.75 0.03
N GLU A 95 3.37 -20.25 0.94
CA GLU A 95 3.73 -21.50 1.61
C GLU A 95 3.99 -22.51 0.52
N ALA A 96 5.21 -23.03 0.50
CA ALA A 96 5.63 -24.02 -0.49
C ALA A 96 4.61 -25.16 -0.47
N VAL A 97 3.96 -25.40 -1.61
CA VAL A 97 3.09 -26.57 -1.77
C VAL A 97 3.94 -27.77 -1.44
N GLY A 98 3.68 -28.39 -0.29
CA GLY A 98 4.46 -29.53 0.20
C GLY A 98 4.53 -30.65 -0.85
N SER A 99 5.59 -31.42 -0.82
CA SER A 99 5.72 -32.57 -1.71
C SER A 99 4.52 -33.51 -1.55
N PRO A 100 4.11 -34.21 -2.63
CA PRO A 100 3.03 -35.20 -2.53
C PRO A 100 3.30 -36.18 -1.40
N LEU A 101 2.29 -36.43 -0.58
CA LEU A 101 2.40 -37.38 0.51
C LEU A 101 2.30 -38.82 -0.03
N PRO A 102 3.05 -39.80 0.53
CA PRO A 102 2.91 -41.18 0.17
C PRO A 102 1.56 -41.75 0.61
N ASP A 103 1.10 -42.76 -0.09
CA ASP A 103 -0.10 -43.50 0.29
C ASP A 103 0.24 -44.40 1.49
N LEU A 104 -0.33 -44.09 2.64
CA LEU A 104 -0.11 -44.81 3.90
C LEU A 104 -1.45 -45.31 4.45
N ALA A 105 -1.42 -46.56 4.93
CA ALA A 105 -2.57 -47.17 5.61
C ALA A 105 -2.62 -46.76 7.10
N VAL A 106 -3.81 -46.72 7.68
CA VAL A 106 -3.99 -46.45 9.11
C VAL A 106 -3.32 -47.54 9.92
N GLY A 107 -2.42 -47.17 10.83
CA GLY A 107 -1.65 -48.12 11.66
C GLY A 107 -0.36 -48.61 11.01
N GLU A 108 -0.03 -48.16 9.83
CA GLU A 108 1.26 -48.43 9.18
C GLU A 108 2.42 -47.82 9.98
N LYS A 109 3.50 -48.59 10.14
CA LYS A 109 4.67 -48.12 10.88
C LYS A 109 5.72 -47.58 9.93
N THR A 110 6.05 -46.32 10.10
CA THR A 110 7.13 -45.64 9.38
C THR A 110 8.31 -45.36 10.31
N LEU A 111 9.51 -45.33 9.78
CA LEU A 111 10.73 -44.99 10.52
C LEU A 111 11.19 -43.60 10.10
N PRO A 112 11.51 -42.71 11.04
CA PRO A 112 12.07 -41.40 10.72
C PRO A 112 13.48 -41.59 10.13
N SER A 113 13.74 -41.01 8.97
CA SER A 113 15.08 -41.06 8.35
C SER A 113 15.98 -39.94 8.87
N ASN A 114 15.39 -38.80 9.20
CA ASN A 114 16.10 -37.65 9.75
C ASN A 114 15.11 -36.81 10.58
N ILE A 115 15.54 -36.36 11.75
CA ILE A 115 14.79 -35.43 12.58
C ILE A 115 15.65 -34.16 12.71
N GLN A 116 15.19 -33.07 12.11
CA GLN A 116 15.79 -31.75 12.25
C GLN A 116 14.99 -30.96 13.24
N LYS A 117 15.67 -30.22 14.10
CA LYS A 117 15.06 -29.26 15.01
C LYS A 117 15.51 -27.86 14.61
N GLU A 118 14.55 -27.00 14.37
CA GLU A 118 14.80 -25.60 14.01
C GLU A 118 14.07 -24.70 15.00
N GLN A 119 14.73 -23.64 15.38
CA GLN A 119 14.11 -22.61 16.21
C GLN A 119 13.55 -21.54 15.31
N HIS A 120 12.25 -21.29 15.43
CA HIS A 120 11.58 -20.20 14.72
C HIS A 120 11.07 -19.16 15.75
N PHE A 121 11.05 -17.91 15.35
CA PHE A 121 10.51 -16.82 16.14
C PHE A 121 9.29 -16.25 15.39
N THR A 122 8.28 -15.86 16.15
CA THR A 122 7.14 -15.13 15.60
C THR A 122 7.62 -13.81 15.00
N GLN A 123 7.15 -13.51 13.80
CA GLN A 123 7.45 -12.26 13.11
C GLN A 123 6.31 -11.24 13.40
N PRO A 124 6.61 -9.95 13.46
CA PRO A 124 5.57 -8.94 13.53
C PRO A 124 4.69 -8.98 12.27
N PRO A 125 3.45 -8.46 12.32
CA PRO A 125 2.63 -8.33 11.12
C PRO A 125 3.38 -7.58 10.02
N ALA A 126 3.23 -8.05 8.79
CA ALA A 126 3.83 -7.40 7.64
C ALA A 126 3.25 -5.98 7.45
N ARG A 127 4.05 -5.04 6.95
CA ARG A 127 3.56 -3.71 6.55
C ARG A 127 2.54 -3.85 5.43
N TYR A 128 1.60 -2.94 5.36
CA TYR A 128 0.58 -2.92 4.31
C TYR A 128 1.21 -2.70 2.92
N THR A 129 0.70 -3.43 1.94
CA THR A 129 0.76 -3.03 0.53
C THR A 129 -0.44 -2.13 0.23
N GLU A 130 -0.49 -1.46 -0.94
CA GLU A 130 -1.68 -0.70 -1.34
C GLU A 130 -2.95 -1.58 -1.30
N ALA A 131 -2.85 -2.81 -1.81
CA ALA A 131 -3.97 -3.74 -1.86
C ALA A 131 -4.45 -4.17 -0.46
N THR A 132 -3.52 -4.51 0.43
CA THR A 132 -3.87 -4.92 1.81
C THR A 132 -4.34 -3.74 2.65
N LEU A 133 -3.87 -2.51 2.37
CA LEU A 133 -4.39 -1.30 3.02
C LEU A 133 -5.84 -1.05 2.59
N VAL A 134 -6.14 -1.11 1.29
CA VAL A 134 -7.52 -0.97 0.77
C VAL A 134 -8.44 -2.03 1.38
N LYS A 135 -7.98 -3.27 1.47
CA LYS A 135 -8.73 -4.35 2.13
C LYS A 135 -9.01 -4.05 3.60
N ALA A 136 -8.00 -3.56 4.34
CA ALA A 136 -8.17 -3.18 5.73
C ALA A 136 -9.15 -1.99 5.91
N MET A 137 -9.11 -1.00 5.00
CA MET A 137 -10.08 0.09 4.97
C MET A 137 -11.51 -0.42 4.73
N GLU A 138 -11.69 -1.32 3.76
CA GLU A 138 -12.99 -1.95 3.49
C GLU A 138 -13.51 -2.74 4.70
N GLU A 139 -12.67 -3.57 5.32
CA GLU A 139 -13.04 -4.38 6.49
C GLU A 139 -13.42 -3.54 7.72
N LYS A 140 -12.78 -2.39 7.87
CA LYS A 140 -13.03 -1.45 8.97
C LYS A 140 -14.09 -0.40 8.65
N GLY A 141 -14.64 -0.38 7.43
CA GLY A 141 -15.66 0.59 7.01
C GLY A 141 -15.14 2.01 6.79
N VAL A 142 -13.83 2.19 6.62
CA VAL A 142 -13.16 3.48 6.39
C VAL A 142 -13.09 3.78 4.89
N GLY A 143 -13.80 4.81 4.45
CA GLY A 143 -13.89 5.17 3.04
C GLY A 143 -14.89 4.30 2.24
N ARG A 144 -14.91 4.51 0.95
CA ARG A 144 -15.78 3.83 -0.01
C ARG A 144 -14.96 3.45 -1.26
N PRO A 145 -15.45 2.55 -2.12
CA PRO A 145 -14.72 2.15 -3.34
C PRO A 145 -14.23 3.33 -4.18
N SER A 146 -14.98 4.42 -4.23
CA SER A 146 -14.62 5.64 -4.96
C SER A 146 -13.49 6.45 -4.32
N THR A 147 -13.20 6.28 -3.03
CA THR A 147 -12.22 7.07 -2.28
C THR A 147 -10.94 6.32 -1.92
N TYR A 148 -10.93 4.97 -1.93
CA TYR A 148 -9.77 4.18 -1.50
C TYR A 148 -8.48 4.56 -2.25
N ALA A 149 -8.52 4.57 -3.58
CA ALA A 149 -7.34 4.88 -4.38
C ALA A 149 -6.86 6.32 -4.14
N ALA A 150 -7.79 7.29 -4.04
CA ALA A 150 -7.46 8.67 -3.78
C ALA A 150 -6.82 8.87 -2.40
N THR A 151 -7.29 8.14 -1.38
CA THR A 151 -6.73 8.17 -0.02
C THR A 151 -5.29 7.65 -0.02
N VAL A 152 -5.04 6.48 -0.64
CA VAL A 152 -3.70 5.92 -0.75
C VAL A 152 -2.77 6.89 -1.49
N SER A 153 -3.19 7.43 -2.63
CA SER A 153 -2.38 8.42 -3.37
C SER A 153 -2.10 9.67 -2.54
N THR A 154 -3.08 10.14 -1.75
CA THR A 154 -2.91 11.34 -0.91
C THR A 154 -1.84 11.17 0.15
N ILE A 155 -1.79 10.03 0.85
CA ILE A 155 -0.76 9.79 1.87
C ILE A 155 0.63 9.63 1.27
N GLU A 156 0.75 9.14 0.05
CA GLU A 156 2.01 9.08 -0.69
C GLU A 156 2.43 10.46 -1.21
N ASP A 157 1.53 11.21 -1.84
CA ASP A 157 1.80 12.53 -2.41
C ASP A 157 2.19 13.56 -1.33
N ARG A 158 1.65 13.40 -0.12
CA ARG A 158 2.01 14.19 1.06
C ARG A 158 3.28 13.70 1.76
N GLU A 159 3.93 12.68 1.22
CA GLU A 159 5.13 12.05 1.80
C GLU A 159 4.93 11.55 3.25
N TYR A 160 3.71 11.19 3.65
CA TYR A 160 3.47 10.58 4.98
C TYR A 160 3.92 9.13 5.00
N VAL A 161 3.85 8.46 3.85
CA VAL A 161 4.37 7.10 3.64
C VAL A 161 5.24 7.06 2.39
N VAL A 162 6.13 6.07 2.34
CA VAL A 162 6.99 5.76 1.20
C VAL A 162 6.88 4.28 0.86
N LYS A 163 6.94 3.94 -0.43
CA LYS A 163 6.98 2.55 -0.88
C LYS A 163 8.38 1.97 -0.73
N GLN A 164 8.51 0.91 0.07
CA GLN A 164 9.70 0.09 0.21
C GLN A 164 9.31 -1.35 -0.12
N ASP A 165 9.90 -1.95 -1.13
CA ASP A 165 9.60 -3.33 -1.57
C ASP A 165 8.09 -3.61 -1.73
N LYS A 166 7.38 -2.71 -2.40
CA LYS A 166 5.92 -2.71 -2.59
C LYS A 166 5.09 -2.52 -1.30
N ARG A 167 5.70 -2.32 -0.15
CA ARG A 167 5.05 -2.11 1.13
C ARG A 167 5.11 -0.64 1.51
N LEU A 168 4.09 -0.15 2.20
CA LEU A 168 4.00 1.22 2.69
C LEU A 168 4.72 1.32 4.03
N ALA A 169 5.71 2.18 4.11
CA ALA A 169 6.45 2.49 5.33
C ALA A 169 6.18 3.94 5.74
N PRO A 170 5.88 4.25 7.02
CA PRO A 170 5.74 5.63 7.47
C PRO A 170 7.07 6.36 7.33
N THR A 171 6.98 7.65 7.02
CA THR A 171 8.12 8.55 7.02
C THR A 171 8.21 9.28 8.36
N PRO A 172 9.36 9.88 8.72
CA PRO A 172 9.45 10.72 9.91
C PRO A 172 8.42 11.86 9.93
N LEU A 173 8.07 12.42 8.76
CA LEU A 173 7.01 13.40 8.65
C LEU A 173 5.64 12.78 8.97
N GLY A 174 5.36 11.59 8.45
CA GLY A 174 4.11 10.88 8.72
C GLY A 174 3.96 10.55 10.20
N GLU A 175 5.01 10.08 10.85
CA GLU A 175 5.02 9.79 12.29
C GLU A 175 4.73 11.04 13.14
N ILE A 176 5.37 12.17 12.81
CA ILE A 176 5.14 13.44 13.52
C ILE A 176 3.69 13.92 13.33
N VAL A 177 3.18 13.89 12.10
CA VAL A 177 1.80 14.31 11.82
C VAL A 177 0.80 13.41 12.52
N THR A 178 1.02 12.09 12.49
CA THR A 178 0.15 11.14 13.19
C THR A 178 0.18 11.37 14.69
N GLY A 179 1.37 11.52 15.29
CA GLY A 179 1.48 11.80 16.73
C GLY A 179 0.79 13.11 17.14
N LEU A 180 0.93 14.17 16.34
CA LEU A 180 0.23 15.44 16.57
C LEU A 180 -1.30 15.27 16.53
N MET A 181 -1.79 14.50 15.56
CA MET A 181 -3.22 14.24 15.43
C MET A 181 -3.74 13.36 16.57
N GLU A 182 -2.99 12.34 16.99
CA GLU A 182 -3.33 11.49 18.13
C GLU A 182 -3.38 12.26 19.46
N GLU A 183 -2.52 13.27 19.63
CA GLU A 183 -2.47 14.08 20.85
C GLU A 183 -3.61 15.10 20.93
N HIS A 184 -3.98 15.74 19.81
CA HIS A 184 -4.89 16.87 19.81
C HIS A 184 -6.27 16.61 19.20
N PHE A 185 -6.44 15.53 18.42
CA PHE A 185 -7.67 15.19 17.71
C PHE A 185 -8.03 13.71 17.91
N THR A 186 -8.02 13.26 19.15
CA THR A 186 -8.17 11.85 19.52
C THR A 186 -9.42 11.21 18.94
N ASP A 187 -10.55 11.92 19.01
CA ASP A 187 -11.84 11.39 18.57
C ASP A 187 -11.92 11.28 17.04
N ILE A 188 -11.33 12.25 16.31
CA ILE A 188 -11.39 12.27 14.84
C ILE A 188 -10.47 11.25 14.20
N ILE A 189 -9.34 10.97 14.84
CA ILE A 189 -8.35 10.01 14.28
C ILE A 189 -8.74 8.55 14.54
N ASP A 190 -9.76 8.32 15.36
CA ASP A 190 -10.26 6.98 15.61
C ASP A 190 -10.87 6.37 14.33
N VAL A 191 -10.50 5.12 14.08
CA VAL A 191 -11.02 4.33 12.95
C VAL A 191 -12.54 4.13 13.07
N GLU A 192 -13.06 3.92 14.30
CA GLU A 192 -14.48 3.77 14.55
C GLU A 192 -15.25 5.06 14.29
N PHE A 193 -14.67 6.20 14.63
CA PHE A 193 -15.26 7.51 14.32
C PHE A 193 -15.44 7.69 12.80
N THR A 194 -14.40 7.40 12.02
CA THR A 194 -14.46 7.50 10.56
C THR A 194 -15.50 6.54 9.98
N ALA A 195 -15.55 5.29 10.43
CA ALA A 195 -16.53 4.30 9.99
C ALA A 195 -17.97 4.73 10.34
N ASN A 196 -18.19 5.28 11.54
CA ASN A 196 -19.49 5.83 11.94
C ASN A 196 -19.89 7.04 11.10
N MET A 197 -18.96 7.95 10.80
CA MET A 197 -19.23 9.09 9.94
C MET A 197 -19.64 8.67 8.54
N GLU A 198 -18.94 7.70 7.94
CA GLU A 198 -19.30 7.12 6.66
C GLU A 198 -20.70 6.50 6.68
N SER A 199 -21.05 5.77 7.74
CA SER A 199 -22.39 5.20 7.92
C SER A 199 -23.48 6.27 8.07
N ARG A 200 -23.21 7.34 8.80
CA ARG A 200 -24.14 8.48 8.94
C ARG A 200 -24.33 9.23 7.61
N LEU A 201 -23.27 9.30 6.77
CA LEU A 201 -23.38 9.86 5.43
C LEU A 201 -24.25 8.99 4.50
N ASP A 202 -24.17 7.66 4.61
CA ASP A 202 -25.09 6.75 3.91
C ASP A 202 -26.56 6.95 4.39
N ASP A 203 -26.77 7.24 5.67
CA ASP A 203 -28.10 7.57 6.20
C ASP A 203 -28.61 8.93 5.69
N VAL A 204 -27.72 9.88 5.41
CA VAL A 204 -28.08 11.14 4.73
C VAL A 204 -28.49 10.86 3.28
N GLU A 205 -27.73 10.02 2.56
CA GLU A 205 -28.03 9.63 1.18
C GLU A 205 -29.43 8.97 1.09
N THR A 206 -29.76 8.11 2.04
CA THR A 206 -31.08 7.43 2.10
C THR A 206 -32.20 8.31 2.69
N GLY A 207 -31.91 9.54 3.09
CA GLY A 207 -32.89 10.48 3.66
C GLY A 207 -33.31 10.21 5.10
N LYS A 208 -32.62 9.32 5.83
CA LYS A 208 -32.91 9.00 7.23
C LYS A 208 -32.33 10.06 8.19
N GLN A 209 -31.27 10.74 7.79
CA GLN A 209 -30.61 11.79 8.57
C GLN A 209 -30.50 13.08 7.78
N ASN A 210 -30.64 14.23 8.47
CA ASN A 210 -30.42 15.53 7.88
C ASN A 210 -28.92 15.87 7.91
N TRP A 211 -28.35 16.23 6.76
CA TRP A 211 -26.93 16.58 6.66
C TRP A 211 -26.51 17.80 7.49
N LYS A 212 -27.42 18.78 7.70
CA LYS A 212 -27.10 19.97 8.51
C LYS A 212 -26.93 19.61 9.97
N ASP A 213 -27.78 18.70 10.49
CA ASP A 213 -27.69 18.25 11.87
C ASP A 213 -26.42 17.41 12.07
N LEU A 214 -26.09 16.54 11.10
CA LEU A 214 -24.83 15.79 11.10
C LEU A 214 -23.60 16.70 11.18
N LEU A 215 -23.56 17.74 10.33
CA LEU A 215 -22.44 18.68 10.30
C LEU A 215 -22.39 19.56 11.56
N ALA A 216 -23.54 19.96 12.11
CA ALA A 216 -23.59 20.75 13.34
C ALA A 216 -23.05 19.97 14.54
N ASP A 217 -23.43 18.68 14.66
CA ASP A 217 -22.92 17.79 15.69
C ASP A 217 -21.40 17.64 15.58
N PHE A 218 -20.90 17.32 14.40
CA PHE A 218 -19.46 17.16 14.14
C PHE A 218 -18.69 18.44 14.45
N TYR A 219 -19.16 19.59 13.93
CA TYR A 219 -18.43 20.86 14.04
C TYR A 219 -18.33 21.36 15.47
N LYS A 220 -19.31 21.04 16.31
CA LYS A 220 -19.31 21.45 17.73
C LYS A 220 -18.08 20.89 18.47
N ASP A 221 -17.82 19.60 18.33
CA ASP A 221 -16.72 18.94 19.02
C ASP A 221 -15.38 19.26 18.34
N PHE A 222 -15.36 19.24 17.02
CA PHE A 222 -14.19 19.62 16.22
C PHE A 222 -13.71 21.04 16.50
N SER A 223 -14.62 22.03 16.58
CA SER A 223 -14.23 23.41 16.83
C SER A 223 -13.59 23.62 18.19
N LYS A 224 -13.99 22.84 19.18
CA LYS A 224 -13.38 22.84 20.51
C LYS A 224 -11.97 22.25 20.48
N GLU A 225 -11.81 21.05 19.91
CA GLU A 225 -10.51 20.39 19.78
C GLU A 225 -9.53 21.27 18.99
N LEU A 226 -10.00 21.93 17.92
CA LEU A 226 -9.20 22.84 17.12
C LEU A 226 -8.69 24.03 17.95
N SER A 227 -9.57 24.68 18.72
CA SER A 227 -9.18 25.81 19.59
C SER A 227 -8.20 25.39 20.68
N ASP A 228 -8.40 24.20 21.27
CA ASP A 228 -7.51 23.66 22.28
C ASP A 228 -6.13 23.33 21.67
N ALA A 229 -6.11 22.76 20.47
CA ALA A 229 -4.88 22.47 19.72
C ALA A 229 -4.13 23.75 19.31
N GLU A 230 -4.84 24.78 18.81
CA GLU A 230 -4.23 26.07 18.47
C GLU A 230 -3.54 26.69 19.69
N THR A 231 -4.18 26.62 20.85
CA THR A 231 -3.63 27.16 22.10
C THR A 231 -2.39 26.35 22.56
N ALA A 232 -2.47 25.03 22.47
CA ALA A 232 -1.38 24.14 22.89
C ALA A 232 -0.15 24.25 21.98
N LEU A 233 -0.38 24.53 20.69
CA LEU A 233 0.69 24.60 19.68
C LEU A 233 1.20 26.04 19.46
N GLU A 234 0.72 27.04 20.20
CA GLU A 234 1.18 28.40 20.06
C GLU A 234 2.69 28.50 20.37
N GLY A 235 3.48 28.89 19.36
CA GLY A 235 4.94 28.98 19.46
C GLY A 235 5.70 27.66 19.39
N VAL A 236 5.02 26.52 19.20
CA VAL A 236 5.65 25.22 19.01
C VAL A 236 6.08 25.05 17.55
N HIS A 237 7.38 24.79 17.33
CA HIS A 237 7.94 24.47 16.02
C HIS A 237 8.35 23.02 15.98
N LEU A 238 7.52 22.19 15.37
CA LEU A 238 7.86 20.78 15.12
C LEU A 238 8.97 20.69 14.06
N LYS A 239 10.06 20.04 14.42
CA LYS A 239 11.17 19.80 13.50
C LYS A 239 11.10 18.37 12.98
N VAL A 240 10.90 18.23 11.69
CA VAL A 240 11.09 16.94 11.04
C VAL A 240 12.59 16.62 11.06
N PRO A 241 13.01 15.41 11.47
CA PRO A 241 14.40 15.00 11.40
C PRO A 241 14.93 15.21 9.97
N GLU A 242 16.02 15.97 9.88
CA GLU A 242 16.65 16.29 8.61
C GLU A 242 17.53 15.12 8.17
N GLU A 243 17.42 14.69 6.94
CA GLU A 243 18.25 13.63 6.37
C GLU A 243 19.63 14.21 6.04
N GLU A 244 20.66 13.77 6.77
CA GLU A 244 22.06 14.17 6.51
C GLU A 244 22.54 13.52 5.21
N THR A 245 23.26 14.30 4.41
CA THR A 245 23.89 13.82 3.18
C THR A 245 25.41 13.77 3.33
N ASP A 246 26.07 13.05 2.41
CA ASP A 246 27.54 13.03 2.36
C ASP A 246 28.12 14.31 1.74
N GLU A 247 27.28 15.21 1.23
CA GLU A 247 27.75 16.49 0.69
C GLU A 247 28.09 17.47 1.80
N VAL A 248 29.27 18.08 1.68
CA VAL A 248 29.81 19.04 2.65
C VAL A 248 29.56 20.47 2.16
N CYS A 249 29.16 21.33 3.07
CA CYS A 249 29.00 22.76 2.80
C CYS A 249 30.36 23.42 2.50
N GLU A 250 30.49 24.02 1.34
CA GLU A 250 31.73 24.68 0.90
C GLU A 250 32.08 25.91 1.75
N LEU A 251 31.11 26.51 2.43
CA LEU A 251 31.33 27.73 3.25
C LEU A 251 31.72 27.43 4.68
N CYS A 252 31.21 26.38 5.31
CA CYS A 252 31.43 26.12 6.73
C CYS A 252 31.83 24.68 7.07
N GLY A 253 31.97 23.79 6.10
CA GLY A 253 32.45 22.42 6.30
C GLY A 253 31.47 21.46 6.98
N ARG A 254 30.21 21.86 7.30
CA ARG A 254 29.20 21.00 7.90
C ARG A 254 28.56 20.12 6.81
N LYS A 255 28.13 18.92 7.15
CA LYS A 255 27.33 18.08 6.25
C LYS A 255 26.02 18.79 5.91
N MET A 256 25.64 18.76 4.63
CA MET A 256 24.39 19.35 4.18
C MET A 256 23.23 18.40 4.44
N VAL A 257 22.04 18.96 4.67
CA VAL A 257 20.81 18.23 4.95
C VAL A 257 19.79 18.45 3.85
N VAL A 258 18.94 17.46 3.60
CA VAL A 258 17.83 17.58 2.65
C VAL A 258 16.70 18.35 3.31
N LYS A 259 16.28 19.45 2.69
CA LYS A 259 15.07 20.21 3.08
C LYS A 259 14.05 20.24 1.95
N THR A 260 12.79 20.25 2.33
CA THR A 260 11.69 20.43 1.38
C THR A 260 11.29 21.90 1.32
N GLY A 261 11.31 22.47 0.14
CA GLY A 261 10.91 23.85 -0.11
C GLY A 261 9.77 23.93 -1.13
N ARG A 262 9.31 25.16 -1.41
CA ARG A 262 8.21 25.41 -2.37
C ARG A 262 8.43 24.80 -3.75
N PHE A 263 9.67 24.61 -4.17
CA PHE A 263 10.05 24.09 -5.47
C PHE A 263 10.56 22.64 -5.45
N GLY A 264 10.40 21.94 -4.34
CA GLY A 264 10.86 20.57 -4.13
C GLY A 264 12.02 20.46 -3.14
N LYS A 265 12.63 19.28 -3.07
CA LYS A 265 13.75 18.99 -2.17
C LYS A 265 15.03 19.68 -2.63
N PHE A 266 15.79 20.22 -1.68
CA PHE A 266 17.08 20.87 -1.92
C PHE A 266 18.04 20.60 -0.75
N LEU A 267 19.32 20.75 -0.98
CA LEU A 267 20.35 20.65 0.05
C LEU A 267 20.51 22.00 0.75
N ALA A 268 20.46 22.02 2.07
CA ALA A 268 20.67 23.20 2.87
C ALA A 268 21.75 22.95 3.93
N CYS A 269 22.48 23.99 4.29
CA CYS A 269 23.41 23.92 5.39
C CYS A 269 22.65 23.99 6.74
N PRO A 270 22.91 23.06 7.69
CA PRO A 270 22.26 23.10 9.00
C PRO A 270 22.71 24.29 9.86
N GLY A 271 23.71 25.01 9.44
CA GLY A 271 24.22 26.21 10.12
C GLY A 271 23.39 27.47 9.93
N TYR A 272 22.18 27.39 9.38
CA TYR A 272 21.29 28.55 9.29
C TYR A 272 20.89 29.05 10.70
N PRO A 273 20.84 30.37 10.98
CA PRO A 273 20.96 31.51 10.03
C PRO A 273 22.39 31.97 9.72
N GLU A 274 23.41 31.44 10.39
CA GLU A 274 24.81 31.85 10.22
C GLU A 274 25.37 31.49 8.83
N CYS A 275 25.04 30.29 8.34
CA CYS A 275 25.40 29.83 7.00
C CYS A 275 24.12 29.56 6.16
N LYS A 276 23.93 30.38 5.13
CA LYS A 276 22.74 30.32 4.25
C LYS A 276 23.01 29.54 2.96
N ASN A 277 24.01 28.68 2.94
CA ASN A 277 24.36 27.93 1.73
C ASN A 277 23.26 26.89 1.40
N THR A 278 22.81 26.91 0.16
CA THR A 278 21.84 25.96 -0.38
C THR A 278 22.30 25.47 -1.74
N LYS A 279 22.07 24.19 -2.03
CA LYS A 279 22.35 23.59 -3.34
C LYS A 279 21.12 22.85 -3.85
N PRO A 280 20.85 22.79 -5.16
CA PRO A 280 19.81 21.95 -5.69
C PRO A 280 20.16 20.47 -5.44
N LEU A 281 19.16 19.68 -5.01
CA LEU A 281 19.32 18.23 -4.94
C LEU A 281 19.25 17.69 -6.39
N VAL A 282 20.39 17.24 -6.92
CA VAL A 282 20.51 16.76 -8.28
C VAL A 282 20.91 15.28 -8.28
N GLU A 283 20.15 14.49 -9.01
CA GLU A 283 20.45 13.07 -9.23
C GLU A 283 21.46 12.96 -10.38
N ARG A 284 22.67 12.48 -10.08
CA ARG A 284 23.71 12.23 -11.07
C ARG A 284 23.44 10.91 -11.79
N MET A 285 23.36 10.94 -13.09
CA MET A 285 23.19 9.75 -13.92
C MET A 285 24.55 9.13 -14.26
N PRO A 286 24.64 7.80 -14.34
CA PRO A 286 25.84 7.14 -14.84
C PRO A 286 26.03 7.52 -16.32
N GLY A 287 27.16 8.13 -16.63
CA GLY A 287 27.51 8.55 -17.99
C GLY A 287 28.13 9.94 -18.03
N ARG A 288 28.76 10.22 -19.16
CA ARG A 288 29.37 11.54 -19.45
C ARG A 288 28.90 12.09 -20.78
N CYS A 289 28.82 13.38 -20.87
CA CYS A 289 28.48 14.06 -22.11
C CYS A 289 29.49 13.71 -23.22
N PRO A 290 29.06 13.22 -24.38
CA PRO A 290 29.97 12.88 -25.47
C PRO A 290 30.66 14.13 -26.11
N LYS A 291 30.14 15.34 -25.87
CA LYS A 291 30.74 16.58 -26.42
C LYS A 291 31.75 17.24 -25.47
N CYS A 292 31.47 17.27 -24.16
CA CYS A 292 32.32 18.02 -23.21
C CYS A 292 32.86 17.16 -22.06
N GLY A 293 32.49 15.86 -21.94
CA GLY A 293 32.95 14.97 -20.88
C GLY A 293 32.32 15.20 -19.51
N SER A 294 31.46 16.21 -19.34
CA SER A 294 30.80 16.52 -18.07
C SER A 294 29.77 15.45 -17.68
N GLY A 295 29.52 15.29 -16.34
CA GLY A 295 28.54 14.37 -15.81
C GLY A 295 27.10 14.74 -16.25
N LEU A 296 26.25 13.74 -16.40
CA LEU A 296 24.84 13.93 -16.73
C LEU A 296 24.00 14.10 -15.45
N LEU A 297 23.09 15.07 -15.46
CA LEU A 297 22.15 15.33 -14.38
C LEU A 297 20.72 15.03 -14.82
N LYS A 298 19.95 14.37 -13.96
CA LYS A 298 18.52 14.13 -14.17
C LYS A 298 17.72 15.29 -13.59
N ARG A 299 16.87 15.92 -14.39
CA ARG A 299 16.03 17.04 -13.96
C ARG A 299 14.58 16.79 -14.35
N LYS A 300 13.65 17.08 -13.44
CA LYS A 300 12.22 17.01 -13.72
C LYS A 300 11.82 18.21 -14.59
N SER A 301 11.20 17.95 -15.74
CA SER A 301 10.63 18.98 -16.62
C SER A 301 9.11 18.94 -16.59
N LYS A 302 8.43 19.97 -17.11
CA LYS A 302 6.95 19.99 -17.23
C LYS A 302 6.38 18.84 -18.09
N LYS A 303 7.20 18.18 -18.91
CA LYS A 303 6.82 17.05 -19.79
C LYS A 303 7.35 15.69 -19.28
N GLY A 304 7.87 15.60 -18.05
CA GLY A 304 8.47 14.40 -17.48
C GLY A 304 9.95 14.60 -17.13
N TYR A 305 10.72 13.50 -17.02
CA TYR A 305 12.15 13.56 -16.72
C TYR A 305 12.96 13.85 -17.99
N ALA A 306 13.81 14.85 -17.93
CA ALA A 306 14.76 15.17 -18.99
C ALA A 306 16.19 15.05 -18.45
N CYS A 307 17.06 14.44 -19.23
CA CYS A 307 18.50 14.45 -19.01
C CYS A 307 19.06 15.77 -19.56
N LEU A 308 19.60 16.62 -18.71
CA LEU A 308 20.25 17.86 -19.13
C LEU A 308 21.76 17.68 -19.06
N LEU A 309 22.43 18.07 -20.14
CA LEU A 309 23.85 18.25 -20.15
C LEU A 309 24.18 19.51 -19.32
N TYR A 310 25.02 19.36 -18.33
CA TYR A 310 25.55 20.50 -17.60
C TYR A 310 26.64 21.10 -18.47
N THR A 311 26.35 22.25 -19.08
CA THR A 311 27.40 23.11 -19.62
C THR A 311 27.82 24.01 -18.48
N SER A 312 29.05 23.83 -17.98
CA SER A 312 29.72 24.87 -17.18
C SER A 312 29.86 26.11 -18.04
N ASP A 313 29.27 27.21 -17.62
CA ASP A 313 29.69 28.52 -18.05
C ASP A 313 31.10 28.79 -17.56
#